data_3b65cc0fac42d7b40c5501ef6f78c6ad
#
_entry.id   3b65cc0fac42d7b40c5501ef6f78c6ad
#
_cell.length_a   1.000
_cell.length_b   1.000
_cell.length_c   1.000
_cell.angle_alpha   90.00
_cell.angle_beta   90.00
_cell.angle_gamma   90.00
#
_symmetry.space_group_name_H-M   'P 1'
#
loop_
_entity.id
_entity.type
_entity.pdbx_description
1 polymer ?
#
loop_
_entity_poly.entity_id
_entity_poly.type
_entity_poly.pdbx_seq_one_letter_code
_entity_poly.pdbx_strand_id
1 'polypeptide(L)'
;MKITKYLALFSGSLLLFSACEKIEKGFLSDSPRYVNGTIVVPRGGIYVASEKINADGSTPPYTFKLLNLRDKDTGQPAPAEFFNSYDVLMFKSGQVFDAAKDTTVELLNAKRETVNTPPFVFNEASGQLVFNRASANLPLGNFVFDVEMSNPRGKKLFNDFGQVNIVDPTLADFFQVTYQAATGSNASETFFTTSAPQVTCERISAEGARVILKIVDKTGKPFNPSQGEVIRRGDRPTFESHVKFNPVVNTDTAMICDFEVSPFPLTGFNDGVTDWGYLIYYRIPSRFASIDNYGPGLNVNPVFGFRVLMEGTYIVTVRLPTVTRLTP
;
A
#
# COMPACT_ATOMS: atom_id res chain seq x y z
N MET A 1 52.58 51.27 28.39
CA MET A 1 51.16 51.28 28.04
C MET A 1 50.77 50.31 26.91
N LYS A 2 51.47 49.16 26.74
CA LYS A 2 51.14 48.13 25.75
C LYS A 2 50.78 46.76 26.34
N ILE A 3 51.05 46.51 27.61
CA ILE A 3 50.80 45.21 28.29
C ILE A 3 49.33 45.08 28.74
N THR A 4 48.68 46.18 29.10
CA THR A 4 47.28 46.22 29.57
C THR A 4 46.25 45.88 28.46
N LYS A 5 46.57 46.15 27.18
CA LYS A 5 45.67 45.81 26.07
C LYS A 5 45.60 44.31 25.72
N TYR A 6 46.68 43.58 25.97
CA TYR A 6 46.72 42.15 25.74
C TYR A 6 46.04 41.34 26.86
N LEU A 7 46.08 41.86 28.10
CA LEU A 7 45.38 41.22 29.22
C LEU A 7 43.86 41.30 29.09
N ALA A 8 43.32 42.40 28.54
CA ALA A 8 41.89 42.58 28.31
C ALA A 8 41.37 41.68 27.14
N LEU A 9 42.20 41.46 26.10
CA LEU A 9 41.82 40.55 24.99
C LEU A 9 41.85 39.07 25.43
N PHE A 10 42.78 38.68 26.32
CA PHE A 10 42.87 37.30 26.81
C PHE A 10 41.78 36.97 27.82
N SER A 11 41.31 37.95 28.62
CA SER A 11 40.21 37.78 29.57
C SER A 11 38.83 37.68 28.84
N GLY A 12 38.63 38.38 27.69
CA GLY A 12 37.45 38.29 26.87
C GLY A 12 37.32 36.97 26.10
N SER A 13 38.44 36.34 25.74
CA SER A 13 38.45 35.06 25.02
C SER A 13 38.15 33.84 25.91
N LEU A 14 38.41 33.93 27.23
CA LEU A 14 38.14 32.86 28.19
C LEU A 14 36.62 32.74 28.52
N LEU A 15 35.83 33.81 28.33
CA LEU A 15 34.41 33.81 28.63
C LEU A 15 33.54 33.20 27.50
N LEU A 16 34.13 32.96 26.33
CA LEU A 16 33.42 32.36 25.20
C LEU A 16 33.44 30.82 25.21
N PHE A 17 34.21 30.16 26.05
CA PHE A 17 34.32 28.71 26.13
C PHE A 17 33.44 28.06 27.20
N SER A 18 32.70 28.82 28.00
CA SER A 18 31.81 28.29 29.06
C SER A 18 30.36 28.09 28.66
N ALA A 19 30.00 28.24 27.36
CA ALA A 19 28.63 28.16 26.88
C ALA A 19 28.26 26.79 26.23
N CYS A 20 29.06 25.76 26.35
CA CYS A 20 28.63 24.41 26.06
C CYS A 20 28.25 23.72 27.39
N GLU A 21 27.01 23.91 27.83
CA GLU A 21 26.46 23.03 28.86
C GLU A 21 26.51 21.60 28.35
N LYS A 22 27.35 20.80 28.96
CA LYS A 22 27.44 19.37 28.71
C LYS A 22 26.11 18.76 29.16
N ILE A 23 25.29 18.30 28.19
CA ILE A 23 24.02 17.62 28.49
C ILE A 23 24.32 16.59 29.59
N GLU A 24 23.68 16.75 30.74
CA GLU A 24 23.90 15.83 31.86
C GLU A 24 23.52 14.40 31.43
N LYS A 25 24.39 13.43 31.75
CA LYS A 25 24.11 12.02 31.51
C LYS A 25 22.79 11.67 32.22
N GLY A 26 21.79 11.23 31.46
CA GLY A 26 20.45 10.88 31.96
C GLY A 26 19.39 11.98 31.82
N PHE A 27 19.65 13.00 31.01
CA PHE A 27 18.65 14.00 30.66
C PHE A 27 17.47 13.37 29.92
N LEU A 28 16.25 13.73 30.32
CA LEU A 28 15.00 13.46 29.60
C LEU A 28 14.37 14.81 29.22
N SER A 29 14.22 15.05 27.93
CA SER A 29 13.56 16.24 27.39
C SER A 29 12.11 16.36 27.88
N ASP A 30 11.60 17.58 27.91
CA ASP A 30 10.18 17.87 28.15
C ASP A 30 9.35 17.90 26.85
N SER A 31 9.99 17.71 25.69
CA SER A 31 9.37 17.88 24.38
C SER A 31 9.60 16.72 23.39
N PRO A 32 9.64 15.45 23.84
CA PRO A 32 9.61 14.34 22.87
C PRO A 32 8.30 14.38 22.09
N ARG A 33 8.31 13.95 20.83
CA ARG A 33 7.11 14.03 19.98
C ARG A 33 7.18 13.14 18.74
N TYR A 34 6.04 12.84 18.16
CA TYR A 34 5.93 12.51 16.75
C TYR A 34 5.97 13.80 15.93
N VAL A 35 6.75 13.83 14.85
CA VAL A 35 6.95 15.02 14.02
C VAL A 35 5.71 15.30 13.15
N ASN A 36 5.10 14.23 12.62
CA ASN A 36 3.97 14.33 11.70
C ASN A 36 2.58 14.41 12.38
N GLY A 37 2.53 14.40 13.71
CA GLY A 37 1.28 14.54 14.45
C GLY A 37 0.41 13.28 14.43
N THR A 38 -0.83 13.37 13.89
CA THR A 38 -1.79 12.25 13.92
C THR A 38 -1.36 11.09 13.02
N ILE A 39 -1.38 9.89 13.57
CA ILE A 39 -1.09 8.64 12.84
C ILE A 39 -2.40 8.17 12.21
N VAL A 40 -2.51 8.27 10.88
CA VAL A 40 -3.68 7.78 10.13
C VAL A 40 -3.47 6.32 9.76
N VAL A 41 -4.43 5.47 10.13
CA VAL A 41 -4.37 4.01 9.94
C VAL A 41 -5.55 3.55 9.10
N PRO A 42 -5.36 3.34 7.79
CA PRO A 42 -6.31 2.58 6.98
C PRO A 42 -6.37 1.14 7.48
N ARG A 43 -7.51 0.73 8.06
CA ARG A 43 -7.63 -0.58 8.70
C ARG A 43 -7.51 -1.74 7.70
N GLY A 44 -6.89 -2.83 8.13
CA GLY A 44 -6.66 -4.02 7.31
C GLY A 44 -5.44 -3.94 6.40
N GLY A 45 -4.62 -2.88 6.48
CA GLY A 45 -3.35 -2.78 5.77
C GLY A 45 -2.36 -3.86 6.19
N ILE A 46 -1.51 -4.29 5.26
CA ILE A 46 -0.48 -5.32 5.53
C ILE A 46 0.52 -4.79 6.57
N TYR A 47 0.89 -3.54 6.42
CA TYR A 47 1.86 -2.86 7.27
C TYR A 47 1.62 -1.36 7.22
N VAL A 48 1.20 -0.78 8.35
CA VAL A 48 1.05 0.66 8.51
C VAL A 48 1.88 1.06 9.74
N ALA A 49 2.93 1.84 9.54
CA ALA A 49 3.83 2.22 10.61
C ALA A 49 3.82 3.73 10.83
N SER A 50 3.80 4.15 12.09
CA SER A 50 4.12 5.52 12.45
C SER A 50 5.59 5.83 12.21
N GLU A 51 5.96 7.08 12.29
CA GLU A 51 7.34 7.46 12.54
C GLU A 51 7.80 7.02 13.95
N LYS A 52 9.09 7.10 14.20
CA LYS A 52 9.67 6.92 15.53
C LYS A 52 9.47 8.19 16.36
N ILE A 53 9.40 8.05 17.68
CA ILE A 53 9.39 9.22 18.56
C ILE A 53 10.73 9.96 18.45
N ASN A 54 10.67 11.25 18.18
CA ASN A 54 11.80 12.14 18.33
C ASN A 54 12.01 12.42 19.83
N ALA A 55 13.10 11.92 20.39
CA ALA A 55 13.40 12.03 21.82
C ALA A 55 13.92 13.42 22.23
N ASP A 56 14.02 14.37 21.29
CA ASP A 56 14.34 15.80 21.52
C ASP A 56 15.61 16.02 22.36
N GLY A 57 16.70 15.35 22.00
CA GLY A 57 17.99 15.48 22.70
C GLY A 57 18.08 14.72 24.03
N SER A 58 17.12 13.92 24.40
CA SER A 58 17.19 13.03 25.56
C SER A 58 18.37 12.08 25.47
N THR A 59 19.01 11.81 26.60
CA THR A 59 20.24 10.98 26.66
C THR A 59 19.90 9.49 26.62
N PRO A 60 20.40 8.71 25.64
CA PRO A 60 20.21 7.26 25.61
C PRO A 60 21.06 6.56 26.70
N PRO A 61 20.72 5.28 27.05
CA PRO A 61 19.58 4.53 26.55
C PRO A 61 18.25 5.01 27.18
N TYR A 62 17.22 5.10 26.39
CA TYR A 62 15.86 5.39 26.86
C TYR A 62 14.88 4.38 26.26
N THR A 63 13.74 4.22 26.93
CA THR A 63 12.62 3.38 26.49
C THR A 63 11.32 4.16 26.58
N PHE A 64 10.34 3.75 25.78
CA PHE A 64 9.01 4.29 25.77
C PHE A 64 7.99 3.22 26.16
N LYS A 65 6.93 3.60 26.83
CA LYS A 65 5.81 2.73 27.15
C LYS A 65 4.51 3.44 26.80
N LEU A 66 3.68 2.82 25.97
CA LEU A 66 2.34 3.31 25.65
C LEU A 66 1.41 3.02 26.85
N LEU A 67 0.65 4.02 27.26
CA LEU A 67 -0.28 3.96 28.38
C LEU A 67 -1.63 4.58 27.99
N ASN A 68 -2.69 4.21 28.67
CA ASN A 68 -3.99 4.89 28.65
C ASN A 68 -4.54 5.15 27.24
N LEU A 69 -4.48 4.15 26.34
CA LEU A 69 -5.13 4.27 25.03
C LEU A 69 -6.63 4.44 25.25
N ARG A 70 -7.20 5.53 24.71
CA ARG A 70 -8.60 5.92 24.93
C ARG A 70 -9.19 6.61 23.71
N ASP A 71 -10.49 6.54 23.59
CA ASP A 71 -11.25 7.33 22.61
C ASP A 71 -11.07 8.82 22.92
N LYS A 72 -10.72 9.60 21.89
CA LYS A 72 -10.38 11.02 22.04
C LYS A 72 -11.59 11.87 22.39
N ASP A 73 -12.77 11.52 21.87
CA ASP A 73 -13.96 12.36 21.99
C ASP A 73 -14.70 12.11 23.30
N THR A 74 -14.69 10.85 23.77
CA THR A 74 -15.40 10.45 24.99
C THR A 74 -14.49 10.33 26.21
N GLY A 75 -13.18 10.19 26.02
CA GLY A 75 -12.20 9.91 27.09
C GLY A 75 -12.30 8.49 27.67
N GLN A 76 -13.20 7.63 27.15
CA GLN A 76 -13.35 6.26 27.61
C GLN A 76 -12.17 5.40 27.15
N PRO A 77 -11.76 4.36 27.90
CA PRO A 77 -10.75 3.41 27.48
C PRO A 77 -11.03 2.90 26.06
N ALA A 78 -9.98 2.68 25.26
CA ALA A 78 -10.14 2.13 23.93
C ALA A 78 -10.87 0.78 23.97
N PRO A 79 -11.68 0.47 22.96
CA PRO A 79 -12.42 -0.79 22.86
C PRO A 79 -11.51 -2.03 22.92
N ALA A 80 -12.07 -3.15 23.37
CA ALA A 80 -11.34 -4.40 23.58
C ALA A 80 -10.63 -4.91 22.31
N GLU A 81 -11.13 -4.54 21.13
CA GLU A 81 -10.58 -4.89 19.82
C GLU A 81 -9.13 -4.45 19.65
N PHE A 82 -8.70 -3.38 20.31
CA PHE A 82 -7.29 -2.92 20.31
C PHE A 82 -6.35 -3.87 21.07
N PHE A 83 -6.87 -4.65 22.00
CA PHE A 83 -6.10 -5.50 22.91
C PHE A 83 -6.28 -7.00 22.64
N ASN A 84 -7.32 -7.36 21.88
CA ASN A 84 -7.53 -8.73 21.44
C ASN A 84 -6.52 -9.13 20.38
N SER A 85 -6.20 -10.43 20.32
CA SER A 85 -5.41 -11.01 19.27
C SER A 85 -6.29 -11.70 18.24
N TYR A 86 -5.87 -11.65 16.97
CA TYR A 86 -6.59 -12.19 15.82
C TYR A 86 -5.66 -13.04 14.99
N ASP A 87 -6.21 -14.07 14.37
CA ASP A 87 -5.46 -14.94 13.47
C ASP A 87 -5.21 -14.23 12.13
N VAL A 88 -3.94 -14.05 11.78
CA VAL A 88 -3.50 -13.40 10.55
C VAL A 88 -2.56 -14.33 9.80
N LEU A 89 -2.87 -14.62 8.54
CA LEU A 89 -1.97 -15.36 7.66
C LEU A 89 -0.88 -14.42 7.14
N MET A 90 0.38 -14.73 7.45
CA MET A 90 1.53 -13.91 7.07
C MET A 90 2.73 -14.78 6.68
N PHE A 91 3.70 -14.17 6.00
CA PHE A 91 4.96 -14.85 5.75
C PHE A 91 5.75 -15.03 7.05
N LYS A 92 6.35 -16.21 7.21
CA LYS A 92 7.32 -16.49 8.28
C LYS A 92 8.47 -15.50 8.21
N SER A 93 9.09 -15.22 9.34
CA SER A 93 10.21 -14.27 9.43
C SER A 93 11.30 -14.60 8.40
N GLY A 94 11.70 -13.58 7.62
CA GLY A 94 12.72 -13.72 6.57
C GLY A 94 12.26 -14.45 5.32
N GLN A 95 10.99 -14.90 5.23
CA GLN A 95 10.44 -15.52 4.03
C GLN A 95 9.70 -14.48 3.19
N VAL A 96 9.85 -14.62 1.87
CA VAL A 96 9.13 -13.82 0.86
C VAL A 96 8.73 -14.72 -0.31
N PHE A 97 7.77 -14.28 -1.09
CA PHE A 97 7.44 -14.94 -2.34
C PHE A 97 8.63 -14.89 -3.32
N ASP A 98 8.95 -16.05 -3.91
CA ASP A 98 9.99 -16.20 -4.94
C ASP A 98 9.37 -16.92 -6.15
N ALA A 99 9.14 -16.18 -7.23
CA ALA A 99 8.47 -16.69 -8.42
C ALA A 99 9.16 -17.89 -9.05
N ALA A 100 10.47 -18.05 -8.90
CA ALA A 100 11.24 -19.17 -9.44
C ALA A 100 11.14 -20.44 -8.58
N LYS A 101 10.94 -20.28 -7.26
CA LYS A 101 10.91 -21.40 -6.30
C LYS A 101 9.49 -21.79 -5.92
N ASP A 102 8.61 -20.82 -5.73
CA ASP A 102 7.22 -21.04 -5.30
C ASP A 102 6.36 -21.37 -6.52
N THR A 103 6.58 -22.56 -7.08
CA THR A 103 5.92 -23.00 -8.31
C THR A 103 4.55 -23.62 -8.06
N THR A 104 4.19 -23.92 -6.81
CA THR A 104 2.88 -24.42 -6.39
C THR A 104 2.35 -23.68 -5.16
N VAL A 105 1.03 -23.79 -4.92
CA VAL A 105 0.37 -23.21 -3.74
C VAL A 105 0.95 -23.80 -2.45
N GLU A 106 1.31 -25.10 -2.45
CA GLU A 106 1.90 -25.77 -1.29
C GLU A 106 3.25 -25.17 -0.92
N LEU A 107 4.11 -24.88 -1.91
CA LEU A 107 5.41 -24.24 -1.69
C LEU A 107 5.25 -22.81 -1.16
N LEU A 108 4.30 -22.06 -1.70
CA LEU A 108 3.95 -20.75 -1.17
C LEU A 108 3.45 -20.84 0.29
N ASN A 109 2.54 -21.78 0.56
CA ASN A 109 1.96 -21.98 1.89
C ASN A 109 2.98 -22.46 2.92
N ALA A 110 4.00 -23.22 2.50
CA ALA A 110 5.10 -23.62 3.38
C ALA A 110 5.89 -22.43 3.97
N LYS A 111 5.87 -21.29 3.28
CA LYS A 111 6.49 -20.03 3.72
C LYS A 111 5.58 -19.15 4.56
N ARG A 112 4.31 -19.50 4.70
CA ARG A 112 3.32 -18.75 5.46
C ARG A 112 2.93 -19.50 6.73
N GLU A 113 2.43 -18.75 7.69
CA GLU A 113 1.88 -19.27 8.94
C GLU A 113 0.75 -18.36 9.42
N THR A 114 -0.21 -18.95 10.14
CA THR A 114 -1.21 -18.17 10.86
C THR A 114 -0.63 -17.77 12.21
N VAL A 115 -0.55 -16.47 12.44
CA VAL A 115 -0.05 -15.90 13.70
C VAL A 115 -1.20 -15.24 14.42
N ASN A 116 -1.40 -15.62 15.69
CA ASN A 116 -2.32 -14.94 16.58
C ASN A 116 -1.65 -13.69 17.14
N THR A 117 -2.08 -12.49 16.69
CA THR A 117 -1.40 -11.22 16.96
C THR A 117 -2.38 -10.09 17.24
N PRO A 118 -2.03 -9.14 18.12
CA PRO A 118 -2.84 -7.93 18.27
C PRO A 118 -2.78 -7.06 17.00
N PRO A 119 -3.74 -6.11 16.82
CA PRO A 119 -3.83 -5.23 15.67
C PRO A 119 -2.60 -4.34 15.47
N PHE A 120 -1.89 -4.04 16.53
CA PHE A 120 -0.67 -3.22 16.49
C PHE A 120 0.34 -3.67 17.54
N VAL A 121 1.58 -3.28 17.31
CA VAL A 121 2.69 -3.41 18.25
C VAL A 121 3.30 -2.04 18.48
N PHE A 122 3.56 -1.70 19.73
CA PHE A 122 4.34 -0.53 20.12
C PHE A 122 5.78 -0.93 20.40
N ASN A 123 6.72 -0.38 19.66
CA ASN A 123 8.14 -0.65 19.85
C ASN A 123 8.70 0.21 20.98
N GLU A 124 9.00 -0.38 22.11
CA GLU A 124 9.46 0.34 23.30
C GLU A 124 10.81 1.03 23.12
N ALA A 125 11.67 0.57 22.19
CA ALA A 125 12.96 1.21 21.95
C ALA A 125 12.87 2.44 21.05
N SER A 126 11.87 2.52 20.18
CA SER A 126 11.73 3.61 19.21
C SER A 126 10.45 4.42 19.36
N GLY A 127 9.48 3.94 20.14
CA GLY A 127 8.15 4.51 20.23
C GLY A 127 7.31 4.38 18.96
N GLN A 128 7.74 3.55 18.01
CA GLN A 128 7.01 3.34 16.75
C GLN A 128 5.81 2.42 16.97
N LEU A 129 4.65 2.84 16.44
CA LEU A 129 3.46 2.01 16.29
C LEU A 129 3.48 1.32 14.94
N VAL A 130 3.26 0.01 14.92
CA VAL A 130 3.16 -0.79 13.70
C VAL A 130 1.85 -1.55 13.71
N PHE A 131 0.95 -1.22 12.79
CA PHE A 131 -0.31 -1.89 12.58
C PHE A 131 -0.17 -2.95 11.50
N ASN A 132 -0.88 -4.05 11.66
CA ASN A 132 -0.91 -5.18 10.74
C ASN A 132 -2.35 -5.46 10.25
N ARG A 133 -2.54 -6.55 9.50
CA ARG A 133 -3.86 -6.94 8.95
C ARG A 133 -4.96 -7.11 10.00
N ALA A 134 -4.61 -7.48 11.24
CA ALA A 134 -5.58 -7.59 12.33
C ALA A 134 -6.26 -6.24 12.63
N SER A 135 -5.70 -5.11 12.19
CA SER A 135 -6.32 -3.79 12.31
C SER A 135 -7.66 -3.68 11.55
N ALA A 136 -7.98 -4.63 10.67
CA ALA A 136 -9.32 -4.75 10.06
C ALA A 136 -10.45 -4.86 11.10
N ASN A 137 -10.14 -5.38 12.29
CA ASN A 137 -11.08 -5.55 13.38
C ASN A 137 -11.25 -4.30 14.25
N LEU A 138 -10.43 -3.27 14.06
CA LEU A 138 -10.51 -2.05 14.86
C LEU A 138 -11.74 -1.22 14.48
N PRO A 139 -12.42 -0.61 15.48
CA PRO A 139 -13.46 0.36 15.21
C PRO A 139 -12.86 1.65 14.61
N LEU A 140 -13.64 2.31 13.77
CA LEU A 140 -13.30 3.63 13.24
C LEU A 140 -13.33 4.67 14.35
N GLY A 141 -12.46 5.67 14.27
CA GLY A 141 -12.46 6.77 15.22
C GLY A 141 -11.09 7.35 15.52
N ASN A 142 -11.09 8.32 16.41
CA ASN A 142 -9.90 9.01 16.88
C ASN A 142 -9.55 8.51 18.29
N PHE A 143 -8.32 8.07 18.47
CA PHE A 143 -7.82 7.58 19.74
C PHE A 143 -6.57 8.36 20.14
N VAL A 144 -6.41 8.58 21.45
CA VAL A 144 -5.22 9.21 22.03
C VAL A 144 -4.59 8.29 23.05
N PHE A 145 -3.30 8.42 23.26
CA PHE A 145 -2.57 7.65 24.26
C PHE A 145 -1.50 8.50 24.93
N ASP A 146 -1.15 8.08 26.13
CA ASP A 146 -0.06 8.65 26.88
C ASP A 146 1.23 7.85 26.62
N VAL A 147 2.39 8.47 26.85
CA VAL A 147 3.68 7.80 26.78
C VAL A 147 4.49 8.08 28.02
N GLU A 148 4.98 7.02 28.66
CA GLU A 148 6.04 7.12 29.65
C GLU A 148 7.39 6.92 28.94
N MET A 149 8.25 7.91 29.04
CA MET A 149 9.65 7.80 28.62
C MET A 149 10.54 7.61 29.83
N SER A 150 11.43 6.64 29.79
CA SER A 150 12.32 6.31 30.91
C SER A 150 13.78 6.13 30.47
N ASN A 151 14.68 6.45 31.38
CA ASN A 151 16.10 6.13 31.28
C ASN A 151 16.67 5.73 32.65
N PRO A 152 17.96 5.37 32.81
CA PRO A 152 18.53 4.94 34.11
C PRO A 152 18.41 5.95 35.25
N ARG A 153 18.10 7.22 34.97
CA ARG A 153 17.99 8.26 36.02
C ARG A 153 16.57 8.64 36.37
N GLY A 154 15.58 8.21 35.59
CA GLY A 154 14.21 8.56 35.90
C GLY A 154 13.25 8.30 34.76
N LYS A 155 12.02 8.78 34.95
CA LYS A 155 10.93 8.65 34.00
C LYS A 155 10.10 9.93 33.95
N LYS A 156 9.51 10.18 32.78
CA LYS A 156 8.54 11.26 32.56
C LYS A 156 7.31 10.71 31.87
N LEU A 157 6.14 11.15 32.31
CA LEU A 157 4.87 10.85 31.70
C LEU A 157 4.43 12.02 30.83
N PHE A 158 4.01 11.74 29.61
CA PHE A 158 3.47 12.69 28.65
C PHE A 158 2.03 12.29 28.36
N ASN A 159 1.09 13.10 28.81
CA ASN A 159 -0.35 12.87 28.57
C ASN A 159 -0.71 13.34 27.16
N ASP A 160 -1.71 12.67 26.54
CA ASP A 160 -2.18 12.97 25.16
C ASP A 160 -1.05 13.04 24.15
N PHE A 161 -0.05 12.19 24.33
CA PHE A 161 1.21 12.23 23.60
C PHE A 161 1.04 11.96 22.11
N GLY A 162 0.25 10.97 21.76
CA GLY A 162 0.03 10.57 20.38
C GLY A 162 -1.44 10.37 20.06
N GLN A 163 -1.77 10.63 18.79
CA GLN A 163 -3.12 10.44 18.27
C GLN A 163 -3.09 9.44 17.12
N VAL A 164 -4.03 8.49 17.15
CA VAL A 164 -4.29 7.51 16.08
C VAL A 164 -5.68 7.75 15.54
N ASN A 165 -5.81 7.86 14.23
CA ASN A 165 -7.08 7.91 13.52
C ASN A 165 -7.26 6.64 12.71
N ILE A 166 -8.18 5.76 13.14
CA ILE A 166 -8.55 4.55 12.41
C ILE A 166 -9.60 4.90 11.37
N VAL A 167 -9.29 4.66 10.10
CA VAL A 167 -10.15 5.01 8.95
C VAL A 167 -10.41 3.80 8.06
N ASP A 168 -11.50 3.82 7.29
CA ASP A 168 -11.67 2.88 6.20
C ASP A 168 -10.63 3.17 5.10
N PRO A 169 -10.07 2.13 4.46
CA PRO A 169 -9.11 2.33 3.39
C PRO A 169 -9.75 3.01 2.18
N THR A 170 -9.04 3.97 1.61
CA THR A 170 -9.40 4.66 0.39
C THR A 170 -8.89 3.92 -0.85
N LEU A 171 -9.31 4.36 -2.05
CA LEU A 171 -8.80 3.80 -3.30
C LEU A 171 -7.26 3.80 -3.37
N ALA A 172 -6.62 4.86 -2.88
CA ALA A 172 -5.16 4.99 -2.88
C ALA A 172 -4.46 3.96 -1.97
N ASP A 173 -5.13 3.48 -0.92
CA ASP A 173 -4.58 2.50 0.02
C ASP A 173 -4.60 1.08 -0.57
N PHE A 174 -5.57 0.76 -1.42
CA PHE A 174 -5.73 -0.62 -1.91
C PHE A 174 -5.52 -0.81 -3.42
N PHE A 175 -5.44 0.27 -4.23
CA PHE A 175 -5.34 0.13 -5.68
C PHE A 175 -4.37 1.12 -6.31
N GLN A 176 -3.53 0.62 -7.19
CA GLN A 176 -2.57 1.41 -7.95
C GLN A 176 -2.67 1.11 -9.44
N VAL A 177 -2.89 2.13 -10.25
CA VAL A 177 -2.75 2.03 -11.72
C VAL A 177 -1.29 2.29 -12.07
N THR A 178 -0.65 1.35 -12.78
CA THR A 178 0.76 1.45 -13.16
C THR A 178 0.95 1.92 -14.60
N TYR A 179 -0.05 1.69 -15.46
CA TYR A 179 0.02 2.08 -16.87
C TYR A 179 -1.37 2.16 -17.53
N GLN A 180 -1.52 3.06 -18.52
CA GLN A 180 -2.72 3.18 -19.35
C GLN A 180 -2.36 3.70 -20.73
N ALA A 181 -2.64 2.94 -21.79
CA ALA A 181 -2.50 3.36 -23.19
C ALA A 181 -3.45 2.54 -24.09
N ALA A 182 -3.77 3.03 -25.26
CA ALA A 182 -4.45 2.25 -26.29
C ALA A 182 -3.97 2.64 -27.69
N THR A 183 -4.06 1.66 -28.59
CA THR A 183 -3.83 1.88 -30.02
C THR A 183 -4.95 1.24 -30.81
N GLY A 184 -5.27 1.79 -31.98
CA GLY A 184 -5.98 1.12 -33.03
C GLY A 184 -4.99 0.43 -34.00
N SER A 185 -5.44 -0.62 -34.70
CA SER A 185 -4.68 -1.20 -35.80
C SER A 185 -5.58 -1.74 -36.91
N ASN A 186 -5.09 -1.66 -38.16
CA ASN A 186 -5.75 -2.31 -39.30
C ASN A 186 -5.35 -3.80 -39.40
N ALA A 187 -5.86 -4.47 -40.42
CA ALA A 187 -5.53 -5.88 -40.69
C ALA A 187 -4.05 -6.12 -41.01
N SER A 188 -3.34 -5.10 -41.50
CA SER A 188 -1.89 -5.17 -41.78
C SER A 188 -1.02 -4.79 -40.57
N GLU A 189 -1.59 -4.73 -39.36
CA GLU A 189 -0.88 -4.38 -38.12
C GLU A 189 -0.24 -2.96 -38.15
N THR A 190 -0.78 -2.05 -38.93
CA THR A 190 -0.39 -0.64 -38.85
C THR A 190 -1.10 -0.01 -37.67
N PHE A 191 -0.31 0.50 -36.70
CA PHE A 191 -0.82 1.02 -35.43
C PHE A 191 -0.91 2.54 -35.45
N PHE A 192 -1.89 3.06 -34.73
CA PHE A 192 -2.07 4.48 -34.44
C PHE A 192 -2.55 4.64 -33.00
N THR A 193 -2.22 5.76 -32.38
CA THR A 193 -2.61 6.05 -30.99
C THR A 193 -4.09 6.41 -30.92
N THR A 194 -4.78 5.86 -29.91
CA THR A 194 -6.15 6.23 -29.53
C THR A 194 -6.17 6.75 -28.11
N SER A 195 -7.35 7.15 -27.62
CA SER A 195 -7.50 7.58 -26.24
C SER A 195 -7.14 6.45 -25.27
N ALA A 196 -6.34 6.78 -24.27
CA ALA A 196 -5.99 5.83 -23.22
C ALA A 196 -7.24 5.33 -22.47
N PRO A 197 -7.28 4.07 -22.07
CA PRO A 197 -8.35 3.55 -21.24
C PRO A 197 -8.38 4.24 -19.88
N GLN A 198 -9.56 4.30 -19.27
CA GLN A 198 -9.74 4.73 -17.88
C GLN A 198 -9.84 3.48 -17.01
N VAL A 199 -8.86 3.28 -16.12
CA VAL A 199 -8.86 2.15 -15.19
C VAL A 199 -9.37 2.62 -13.84
N THR A 200 -10.45 1.99 -13.36
CA THR A 200 -11.07 2.25 -12.07
C THR A 200 -11.19 0.96 -11.27
N CYS A 201 -11.31 1.07 -9.95
CA CYS A 201 -11.44 -0.07 -9.05
C CYS A 201 -12.49 0.21 -7.98
N GLU A 202 -13.33 -0.79 -7.73
CA GLU A 202 -14.30 -0.82 -6.65
C GLU A 202 -14.02 -2.04 -5.76
N ARG A 203 -13.87 -1.84 -4.46
CA ARG A 203 -13.77 -2.92 -3.47
C ARG A 203 -15.16 -3.29 -3.00
N ILE A 204 -15.65 -4.46 -3.40
CA ILE A 204 -17.01 -4.93 -3.06
C ILE A 204 -17.05 -5.82 -1.82
N SER A 205 -15.90 -6.32 -1.36
CA SER A 205 -15.75 -7.06 -0.11
C SER A 205 -14.35 -6.84 0.46
N ALA A 206 -14.23 -6.84 1.78
CA ALA A 206 -12.94 -6.83 2.48
C ALA A 206 -12.29 -8.21 2.52
N GLU A 207 -13.01 -9.27 2.17
CA GLU A 207 -12.57 -10.65 2.26
C GLU A 207 -12.06 -11.18 0.93
N GLY A 208 -11.13 -12.14 1.01
CA GLY A 208 -10.55 -12.83 -0.14
C GLY A 208 -9.46 -12.05 -0.84
N ALA A 209 -9.08 -12.52 -2.01
CA ALA A 209 -8.13 -11.87 -2.89
C ALA A 209 -8.56 -12.11 -4.34
N ARG A 210 -9.66 -11.49 -4.77
CA ARG A 210 -10.29 -11.72 -6.07
C ARG A 210 -10.32 -10.45 -6.91
N VAL A 211 -10.03 -10.60 -8.21
CA VAL A 211 -10.24 -9.57 -9.22
C VAL A 211 -11.31 -10.04 -10.21
N ILE A 212 -12.28 -9.16 -10.46
CA ILE A 212 -13.27 -9.23 -11.52
C ILE A 212 -12.90 -8.12 -12.51
N LEU A 213 -12.15 -8.48 -13.57
CA LEU A 213 -11.66 -7.54 -14.57
C LEU A 213 -12.67 -7.38 -15.68
N LYS A 214 -13.20 -6.18 -15.89
CA LYS A 214 -14.15 -5.82 -16.94
C LYS A 214 -13.48 -4.86 -17.92
N ILE A 215 -13.55 -5.18 -19.22
CA ILE A 215 -13.22 -4.22 -20.27
C ILE A 215 -14.56 -3.75 -20.85
N VAL A 216 -14.79 -2.44 -20.82
CA VAL A 216 -16.08 -1.86 -21.22
C VAL A 216 -15.90 -0.78 -22.29
N ASP A 217 -16.91 -0.61 -23.10
CA ASP A 217 -16.95 0.46 -24.09
C ASP A 217 -17.22 1.85 -23.48
N LYS A 218 -17.30 2.89 -24.29
CA LYS A 218 -17.54 4.27 -23.84
C LYS A 218 -18.83 4.46 -23.06
N THR A 219 -19.84 3.60 -23.28
CA THR A 219 -21.13 3.65 -22.58
C THR A 219 -21.16 2.79 -21.30
N GLY A 220 -20.11 2.01 -21.04
CA GLY A 220 -20.01 1.08 -19.92
C GLY A 220 -20.52 -0.34 -20.25
N LYS A 221 -20.81 -0.64 -21.51
CA LYS A 221 -21.23 -1.98 -21.95
C LYS A 221 -20.00 -2.91 -21.97
N PRO A 222 -19.98 -4.03 -21.22
CA PRO A 222 -18.83 -4.92 -21.16
C PRO A 222 -18.65 -5.68 -22.45
N PHE A 223 -17.41 -5.91 -22.86
CA PHE A 223 -17.03 -6.89 -23.88
C PHE A 223 -17.12 -8.30 -23.28
N ASN A 224 -17.38 -9.30 -24.13
CA ASN A 224 -17.57 -10.69 -23.75
C ASN A 224 -16.29 -11.52 -23.97
N PRO A 225 -15.46 -11.79 -22.92
CA PRO A 225 -14.26 -12.58 -23.08
C PRO A 225 -14.54 -14.04 -23.48
N SER A 226 -15.65 -14.62 -23.00
CA SER A 226 -15.98 -16.02 -23.31
C SER A 226 -16.32 -16.26 -24.78
N GLN A 227 -16.72 -15.21 -25.52
CA GLN A 227 -17.02 -15.25 -26.95
C GLN A 227 -15.88 -14.69 -27.81
N GLY A 228 -14.70 -14.47 -27.24
CA GLY A 228 -13.54 -13.98 -27.97
C GLY A 228 -13.63 -12.52 -28.39
N GLU A 229 -14.44 -11.70 -27.72
CA GLU A 229 -14.43 -10.25 -27.92
C GLU A 229 -13.20 -9.60 -27.34
N VAL A 230 -12.55 -10.25 -26.35
CA VAL A 230 -11.29 -9.85 -25.76
C VAL A 230 -10.30 -11.00 -25.94
N ILE A 231 -9.24 -10.76 -26.73
CA ILE A 231 -8.24 -11.80 -27.06
C ILE A 231 -6.84 -11.32 -26.77
N ARG A 232 -5.91 -12.24 -26.64
CA ARG A 232 -4.48 -11.96 -26.52
C ARG A 232 -3.97 -11.23 -27.76
N ARG A 233 -3.10 -10.23 -27.57
CA ARG A 233 -2.45 -9.50 -28.64
C ARG A 233 -1.04 -10.09 -28.92
N GLY A 234 -0.94 -10.98 -29.89
CA GLY A 234 0.34 -11.65 -30.22
C GLY A 234 0.92 -12.34 -28.97
N ASP A 235 2.23 -12.17 -28.74
CA ASP A 235 2.95 -12.78 -27.60
C ASP A 235 2.97 -11.91 -26.34
N ARG A 236 2.21 -10.80 -26.33
CA ARG A 236 2.18 -9.88 -25.21
C ARG A 236 1.56 -10.50 -23.96
N PRO A 237 1.99 -10.09 -22.75
CA PRO A 237 1.37 -10.58 -21.52
C PRO A 237 -0.10 -10.13 -21.41
N THR A 238 -0.91 -11.02 -20.87
CA THR A 238 -2.32 -10.79 -20.58
C THR A 238 -2.55 -10.91 -19.08
N PHE A 239 -3.79 -10.81 -18.62
CA PHE A 239 -4.13 -11.01 -17.21
C PHE A 239 -3.69 -12.39 -16.72
N GLU A 240 -3.87 -13.43 -17.58
CA GLU A 240 -3.43 -14.80 -17.32
C GLU A 240 -1.91 -14.93 -17.10
N SER A 241 -1.12 -14.05 -17.69
CA SER A 241 0.35 -14.05 -17.51
C SER A 241 0.77 -13.64 -16.11
N HIS A 242 -0.07 -12.93 -15.39
CA HIS A 242 0.18 -12.44 -14.03
C HIS A 242 -0.40 -13.35 -12.95
N VAL A 243 -1.13 -14.38 -13.35
CA VAL A 243 -1.74 -15.34 -12.44
C VAL A 243 -0.83 -16.56 -12.32
N LYS A 244 -0.47 -16.89 -11.09
CA LYS A 244 0.52 -17.97 -10.85
C LYS A 244 -0.14 -19.32 -10.65
N PHE A 245 -1.23 -19.39 -9.89
CA PHE A 245 -1.75 -20.65 -9.35
C PHE A 245 -3.19 -20.94 -9.76
N ASN A 246 -4.04 -19.95 -9.89
CA ASN A 246 -5.44 -20.12 -10.24
C ASN A 246 -5.70 -19.72 -11.69
N PRO A 247 -6.54 -20.47 -12.42
CA PRO A 247 -6.89 -20.08 -13.78
C PRO A 247 -7.78 -18.82 -13.79
N VAL A 248 -7.64 -18.01 -14.83
CA VAL A 248 -8.60 -16.94 -15.12
C VAL A 248 -9.86 -17.58 -15.73
N VAL A 249 -11.01 -17.24 -15.17
CA VAL A 249 -12.32 -17.69 -15.67
C VAL A 249 -12.93 -16.56 -16.52
N ASN A 250 -13.10 -16.83 -17.81
CA ASN A 250 -13.76 -15.93 -18.75
C ASN A 250 -15.28 -16.12 -18.69
N THR A 251 -15.99 -15.05 -18.39
CA THR A 251 -17.45 -15.00 -18.40
C THR A 251 -17.96 -14.16 -19.59
N ASP A 252 -19.26 -13.95 -19.69
CA ASP A 252 -19.88 -13.09 -20.71
C ASP A 252 -19.58 -11.58 -20.51
N THR A 253 -19.10 -11.17 -19.33
CA THR A 253 -18.91 -9.76 -18.97
C THR A 253 -17.56 -9.45 -18.31
N ALA A 254 -16.79 -10.47 -17.90
CA ALA A 254 -15.59 -10.28 -17.12
C ALA A 254 -14.60 -11.45 -17.22
N MET A 255 -13.38 -11.18 -16.86
CA MET A 255 -12.32 -12.16 -16.54
C MET A 255 -12.15 -12.19 -15.03
N ILE A 256 -12.30 -13.35 -14.39
CA ILE A 256 -12.29 -13.51 -12.94
C ILE A 256 -11.11 -14.36 -12.51
N CYS A 257 -10.38 -13.91 -11.51
CA CYS A 257 -9.29 -14.68 -10.91
C CYS A 257 -9.24 -14.51 -9.39
N ASP A 258 -8.96 -15.61 -8.71
CA ASP A 258 -8.60 -15.64 -7.29
C ASP A 258 -7.07 -15.66 -7.15
N PHE A 259 -6.56 -14.89 -6.22
CA PHE A 259 -5.15 -14.84 -5.84
C PHE A 259 -4.95 -15.41 -4.44
N GLU A 260 -3.74 -15.83 -4.11
CA GLU A 260 -3.45 -16.49 -2.83
C GLU A 260 -3.09 -15.53 -1.72
N VAL A 261 -2.60 -14.34 -2.08
CA VAL A 261 -2.10 -13.35 -1.12
C VAL A 261 -2.05 -11.96 -1.75
N SER A 262 -2.28 -10.94 -0.95
CA SER A 262 -2.00 -9.54 -1.32
C SER A 262 -0.55 -9.16 -0.98
N PRO A 263 0.08 -8.23 -1.72
CA PRO A 263 -0.43 -7.55 -2.91
C PRO A 263 -0.51 -8.50 -4.12
N PHE A 264 -1.45 -8.23 -5.03
CA PHE A 264 -1.56 -9.01 -6.27
C PHE A 264 -1.68 -8.11 -7.51
N PRO A 265 -1.14 -8.49 -8.68
CA PRO A 265 -0.29 -9.68 -8.84
C PRO A 265 0.94 -9.65 -7.92
N LEU A 266 1.42 -10.84 -7.53
CA LEU A 266 2.58 -10.97 -6.61
C LEU A 266 3.85 -10.37 -7.19
N THR A 267 4.07 -10.58 -8.50
CA THR A 267 5.23 -10.05 -9.23
C THR A 267 4.81 -9.53 -10.60
N GLY A 268 5.65 -8.69 -11.19
CA GLY A 268 5.59 -8.39 -12.61
C GLY A 268 5.88 -9.65 -13.45
N PHE A 269 5.44 -9.63 -14.71
CA PHE A 269 5.70 -10.67 -15.69
C PHE A 269 7.03 -10.41 -16.40
N ASN A 270 7.88 -11.44 -16.45
CA ASN A 270 9.11 -11.44 -17.22
C ASN A 270 9.14 -12.73 -18.05
N ASP A 271 9.33 -12.63 -19.37
CA ASP A 271 9.37 -13.77 -20.29
C ASP A 271 10.78 -14.37 -20.48
N GLY A 272 11.77 -13.86 -19.75
CA GLY A 272 13.17 -14.23 -19.84
C GLY A 272 13.97 -13.37 -20.84
N VAL A 273 13.30 -12.55 -21.65
CA VAL A 273 13.88 -11.59 -22.59
C VAL A 273 13.51 -10.17 -22.23
N THR A 274 12.24 -9.95 -21.91
CA THR A 274 11.67 -8.65 -21.62
C THR A 274 11.02 -8.65 -20.24
N ASP A 275 11.33 -7.65 -19.43
CA ASP A 275 10.59 -7.36 -18.22
C ASP A 275 9.38 -6.46 -18.58
N TRP A 276 8.20 -7.06 -18.54
CA TRP A 276 6.93 -6.40 -18.83
C TRP A 276 6.33 -5.71 -17.61
N GLY A 277 6.89 -5.92 -16.42
CA GLY A 277 6.32 -5.41 -15.18
C GLY A 277 4.89 -5.89 -14.98
N TYR A 278 3.96 -4.96 -14.77
CA TYR A 278 2.53 -5.27 -14.57
C TYR A 278 1.66 -4.97 -15.80
N LEU A 279 2.26 -4.89 -16.99
CA LEU A 279 1.54 -4.58 -18.23
C LEU A 279 0.66 -5.74 -18.68
N ILE A 280 -0.57 -5.44 -19.03
CA ILE A 280 -1.60 -6.34 -19.55
C ILE A 280 -2.03 -5.83 -20.91
N TYR A 281 -1.95 -6.70 -21.91
CA TYR A 281 -2.26 -6.38 -23.29
C TYR A 281 -3.44 -7.22 -23.77
N TYR A 282 -4.44 -6.57 -24.32
CA TYR A 282 -5.52 -7.25 -25.02
C TYR A 282 -5.75 -6.65 -26.40
N ARG A 283 -6.51 -7.37 -27.21
CA ARG A 283 -7.07 -6.91 -28.47
C ARG A 283 -8.56 -7.17 -28.48
N ILE A 284 -9.31 -6.18 -28.93
CA ILE A 284 -10.71 -6.32 -29.31
C ILE A 284 -10.74 -6.33 -30.83
N PRO A 285 -11.12 -7.47 -31.46
CA PRO A 285 -11.17 -7.57 -32.92
C PRO A 285 -12.15 -6.56 -33.52
N SER A 286 -11.85 -6.09 -34.72
CA SER A 286 -12.59 -5.05 -35.44
C SER A 286 -14.09 -5.37 -35.67
N ARG A 287 -14.45 -6.65 -35.69
CA ARG A 287 -15.86 -7.09 -35.81
C ARG A 287 -16.70 -6.81 -34.56
N PHE A 288 -16.05 -6.58 -33.41
CA PHE A 288 -16.71 -6.34 -32.13
C PHE A 288 -16.59 -4.89 -31.64
N ALA A 289 -15.85 -4.04 -32.37
CA ALA A 289 -15.64 -2.66 -31.93
C ALA A 289 -15.56 -1.68 -33.09
N SER A 290 -15.99 -0.46 -32.85
CA SER A 290 -15.68 0.70 -33.68
C SER A 290 -14.98 1.77 -32.83
N ILE A 291 -14.09 2.53 -33.46
CA ILE A 291 -13.36 3.64 -32.85
C ILE A 291 -13.93 4.95 -33.37
N ASP A 292 -14.30 5.87 -32.50
CA ASP A 292 -14.86 7.17 -32.86
C ASP A 292 -13.87 7.94 -33.77
N ASN A 293 -14.41 8.56 -34.81
CA ASN A 293 -13.66 9.33 -35.82
C ASN A 293 -12.72 8.49 -36.72
N TYR A 294 -12.81 7.17 -36.70
CA TYR A 294 -12.07 6.28 -37.57
C TYR A 294 -13.02 5.41 -38.42
N GLY A 295 -12.53 4.93 -39.55
CA GLY A 295 -13.28 4.02 -40.41
C GLY A 295 -13.46 2.63 -39.78
N PRO A 296 -14.33 1.76 -40.37
CA PRO A 296 -14.55 0.40 -39.90
C PRO A 296 -13.31 -0.48 -40.13
N GLY A 297 -13.32 -1.67 -39.53
CA GLY A 297 -12.30 -2.70 -39.76
C GLY A 297 -11.04 -2.52 -38.92
N LEU A 298 -11.09 -1.75 -37.84
CA LEU A 298 -9.96 -1.48 -36.96
C LEU A 298 -10.08 -2.24 -35.65
N ASN A 299 -9.01 -2.94 -35.28
CA ASN A 299 -8.87 -3.55 -33.96
C ASN A 299 -8.57 -2.47 -32.92
N VAL A 300 -9.00 -2.71 -31.69
CA VAL A 300 -8.67 -1.90 -30.51
C VAL A 300 -7.66 -2.68 -29.66
N ASN A 301 -6.56 -2.05 -29.28
CA ASN A 301 -5.49 -2.69 -28.51
C ASN A 301 -5.27 -1.91 -27.21
N PRO A 302 -6.07 -2.17 -26.16
CA PRO A 302 -5.81 -1.59 -24.85
C PRO A 302 -4.57 -2.21 -24.18
N VAL A 303 -3.82 -1.34 -23.48
CA VAL A 303 -2.70 -1.71 -22.63
C VAL A 303 -2.92 -1.02 -21.29
N PHE A 304 -2.87 -1.76 -20.24
CA PHE A 304 -3.01 -1.23 -18.88
C PHE A 304 -2.22 -2.06 -17.89
N GLY A 305 -2.02 -1.52 -16.71
CA GLY A 305 -1.39 -2.23 -15.60
C GLY A 305 -1.97 -1.74 -14.29
N PHE A 306 -2.12 -2.63 -13.34
CA PHE A 306 -2.57 -2.29 -11.99
C PHE A 306 -2.00 -3.24 -10.94
N ARG A 307 -2.08 -2.81 -9.68
CA ARG A 307 -1.81 -3.62 -8.49
C ARG A 307 -2.91 -3.41 -7.47
N VAL A 308 -3.28 -4.49 -6.80
CA VAL A 308 -4.14 -4.46 -5.62
C VAL A 308 -3.28 -4.71 -4.39
N LEU A 309 -3.34 -3.81 -3.42
CA LEU A 309 -2.38 -3.76 -2.30
C LEU A 309 -2.94 -4.37 -1.01
N MET A 310 -4.25 -4.57 -0.94
CA MET A 310 -4.93 -5.14 0.24
C MET A 310 -5.80 -6.34 -0.15
N GLU A 311 -6.11 -7.18 0.82
CA GLU A 311 -7.09 -8.25 0.64
C GLU A 311 -8.48 -7.69 0.36
N GLY A 312 -9.26 -8.44 -0.41
CA GLY A 312 -10.61 -8.07 -0.80
C GLY A 312 -11.04 -8.66 -2.13
N THR A 313 -12.30 -8.47 -2.46
CA THR A 313 -12.87 -8.73 -3.77
C THR A 313 -13.07 -7.40 -4.50
N TYR A 314 -12.53 -7.31 -5.71
CA TYR A 314 -12.43 -6.06 -6.47
C TYR A 314 -13.04 -6.19 -7.87
N ILE A 315 -13.81 -5.18 -8.27
CA ILE A 315 -14.19 -4.97 -9.66
C ILE A 315 -13.20 -3.95 -10.25
N VAL A 316 -12.34 -4.40 -11.17
CA VAL A 316 -11.46 -3.51 -11.94
C VAL A 316 -12.11 -3.27 -13.31
N THR A 317 -12.44 -2.04 -13.60
CA THR A 317 -13.07 -1.64 -14.86
C THR A 317 -12.12 -0.85 -15.74
N VAL A 318 -11.87 -1.36 -16.94
CA VAL A 318 -11.06 -0.73 -18.00
C VAL A 318 -12.02 -0.17 -19.04
N ARG A 319 -12.36 1.10 -18.94
CA ARG A 319 -13.25 1.79 -19.89
C ARG A 319 -12.45 2.31 -21.08
N LEU A 320 -12.96 2.06 -22.29
CA LEU A 320 -12.41 2.54 -23.54
C LEU A 320 -13.23 3.75 -24.02
N PRO A 321 -12.77 5.00 -23.78
CA PRO A 321 -13.64 6.19 -23.88
C PRO A 321 -14.05 6.58 -25.29
N THR A 322 -13.37 6.07 -26.32
CA THR A 322 -13.65 6.35 -27.73
C THR A 322 -14.07 5.10 -28.52
N VAL A 323 -14.45 4.04 -27.81
CA VAL A 323 -14.79 2.76 -28.44
C VAL A 323 -16.26 2.44 -28.17
N THR A 324 -16.97 1.98 -29.21
CA THR A 324 -18.32 1.42 -29.12
C THR A 324 -18.25 -0.08 -29.35
N ARG A 325 -18.86 -0.88 -28.47
CA ARG A 325 -19.01 -2.32 -28.66
C ARG A 325 -20.07 -2.57 -29.75
N LEU A 326 -19.68 -3.36 -30.75
CA LEU A 326 -20.60 -3.89 -31.79
C LEU A 326 -21.07 -5.27 -31.33
N THR A 327 -22.35 -5.51 -31.45
CA THR A 327 -22.95 -6.87 -31.34
C THR A 327 -23.01 -7.45 -32.73
N PRO A 328 -22.40 -8.62 -32.99
CA PRO A 328 -22.48 -9.30 -34.25
C PRO A 328 -23.92 -9.69 -34.58
#